data_cfdc606728d2803efc4fa7aadee95bd3
#
_entry.id   cfdc606728d2803efc4fa7aadee95bd3
#
_cell.length_a   1.000
_cell.length_b   1.000
_cell.length_c   1.000
_cell.angle_alpha   90.00
_cell.angle_beta   90.00
_cell.angle_gamma   90.00
#
_symmetry.space_group_name_H-M   'P 1'
#
loop_
_entity.id
_entity.type
_entity.pdbx_description
1 polymer ?
#
loop_
_entity_poly.entity_id
_entity_poly.type
_entity_poly.pdbx_seq_one_letter_code
_entity_poly.pdbx_strand_id
1 'polypeptide(L)'
;LKKARASNQSFWLMGQPDVEVHELKDGKLQVEVHGFDYFDTKSGELKSGGKRDIAVWELDTDYDDRSLYPRQVFFPMAGKKDGWYKLKKDIRAELNEELLDKYHGTRSLPFEPGDNRCIAVKIVDNRGIESLKVVRLD
;
A
#
# COMPACT_ATOMS: atom_id res chain seq x y z
N LEU A 1 -25.44 -4.73 -2.24
CA LEU A 1 -25.11 -4.61 -0.83
C LEU A 1 -24.66 -5.93 -0.23
N LYS A 2 -25.42 -7.00 -0.46
CA LYS A 2 -25.06 -8.30 0.07
C LYS A 2 -23.78 -8.83 -0.53
N LYS A 3 -23.59 -8.63 -1.81
CA LYS A 3 -22.32 -9.02 -2.47
C LYS A 3 -21.15 -8.20 -1.96
N ALA A 4 -21.36 -6.91 -1.79
CA ALA A 4 -20.34 -6.04 -1.24
C ALA A 4 -19.99 -6.45 0.20
N ARG A 5 -20.99 -6.86 0.96
CA ARG A 5 -20.78 -7.31 2.33
C ARG A 5 -19.97 -8.59 2.39
N ALA A 6 -20.25 -9.54 1.50
CA ALA A 6 -19.49 -10.78 1.43
C ALA A 6 -18.03 -10.51 1.07
N SER A 7 -17.82 -9.62 0.10
CA SER A 7 -16.45 -9.18 -0.26
C SER A 7 -15.77 -8.49 0.91
N ASN A 8 -16.51 -7.65 1.64
CA ASN A 8 -15.98 -6.97 2.81
C ASN A 8 -15.57 -7.94 3.90
N GLN A 9 -16.31 -9.01 4.10
CA GLN A 9 -15.93 -10.03 5.08
C GLN A 9 -14.60 -10.65 4.72
N SER A 10 -14.36 -10.94 3.44
CA SER A 10 -13.06 -11.44 3.01
C SER A 10 -11.94 -10.44 3.26
N PHE A 11 -12.21 -9.17 2.98
CA PHE A 11 -11.23 -8.12 3.26
C PHE A 11 -10.97 -7.95 4.75
N TRP A 12 -11.99 -8.07 5.58
CA TRP A 12 -11.81 -8.01 7.02
C TRP A 12 -10.88 -9.09 7.53
N LEU A 13 -10.98 -10.29 6.99
CA LEU A 13 -10.08 -11.38 7.38
C LEU A 13 -8.66 -11.12 6.90
N MET A 14 -8.50 -10.47 5.75
CA MET A 14 -7.18 -10.16 5.19
C MET A 14 -6.61 -8.85 5.72
N GLY A 15 -7.46 -7.96 6.22
CA GLY A 15 -7.06 -6.66 6.69
C GLY A 15 -7.44 -5.55 5.72
N GLN A 16 -7.37 -4.31 6.19
CA GLN A 16 -7.66 -3.13 5.38
C GLN A 16 -6.61 -2.06 5.59
N PRO A 17 -6.01 -1.56 4.51
CA PRO A 17 -5.09 -0.42 4.59
C PRO A 17 -5.81 0.83 5.09
N ASP A 18 -5.12 1.57 5.96
CA ASP A 18 -5.54 2.90 6.39
C ASP A 18 -4.75 3.91 5.58
N VAL A 19 -5.38 4.50 4.59
CA VAL A 19 -4.72 5.38 3.64
C VAL A 19 -5.46 6.70 3.53
N GLU A 20 -4.70 7.74 3.19
CA GLU A 20 -5.23 9.07 2.97
C GLU A 20 -4.73 9.57 1.62
N VAL A 21 -5.63 10.19 0.84
CA VAL A 21 -5.27 10.78 -0.44
C VAL A 21 -5.21 12.28 -0.28
N HIS A 22 -4.05 12.86 -0.56
CA HIS A 22 -3.84 14.30 -0.49
C HIS A 22 -3.85 14.91 -1.88
N GLU A 23 -4.51 16.03 -2.03
CA GLU A 23 -4.44 16.82 -3.25
C GLU A 23 -3.35 17.88 -3.08
N LEU A 24 -2.41 17.91 -4.02
CA LEU A 24 -1.29 18.82 -3.98
C LEU A 24 -1.61 20.11 -4.73
N LYS A 25 -0.77 21.12 -4.55
CA LYS A 25 -1.01 22.46 -5.11
C LYS A 25 -1.07 22.46 -6.64
N ASP A 26 -0.35 21.56 -7.28
CA ASP A 26 -0.32 21.47 -8.74
C ASP A 26 -1.41 20.58 -9.31
N GLY A 27 -2.35 20.15 -8.49
CA GLY A 27 -3.44 19.26 -8.90
C GLY A 27 -3.11 17.79 -8.90
N LYS A 28 -1.87 17.43 -8.62
CA LYS A 28 -1.48 16.03 -8.49
C LYS A 28 -1.94 15.48 -7.15
N LEU A 29 -2.00 14.17 -7.07
CA LEU A 29 -2.39 13.45 -5.87
C LEU A 29 -1.18 12.76 -5.25
N GLN A 30 -1.29 12.52 -3.95
CA GLN A 30 -0.29 11.76 -3.21
C GLN A 30 -1.02 10.89 -2.19
N VAL A 31 -0.62 9.64 -2.08
CA VAL A 31 -1.18 8.71 -1.10
C VAL A 31 -0.25 8.62 0.09
N GLU A 32 -0.84 8.67 1.27
CA GLU A 32 -0.12 8.43 2.51
C GLU A 32 -0.73 7.21 3.20
N VAL A 33 0.13 6.25 3.57
CA VAL A 33 -0.28 5.04 4.30
C VAL A 33 0.01 5.26 5.77
N HIS A 34 -1.03 5.14 6.61
CA HIS A 34 -0.90 5.30 8.06
C HIS A 34 -0.69 3.98 8.77
N GLY A 35 -1.18 2.91 8.20
CA GLY A 35 -1.13 1.58 8.79
C GLY A 35 -2.17 0.68 8.14
N PHE A 36 -2.60 -0.29 8.88
CA PHE A 36 -3.64 -1.21 8.40
C PHE A 36 -4.34 -1.85 9.59
N ASP A 37 -5.60 -2.24 9.37
CA ASP A 37 -6.38 -2.98 10.35
C ASP A 37 -6.52 -4.41 9.88
N TYR A 38 -6.50 -5.35 10.80
CA TYR A 38 -6.67 -6.75 10.47
C TYR A 38 -7.43 -7.47 11.58
N PHE A 39 -8.13 -8.53 11.18
CA PHE A 39 -8.85 -9.36 12.14
C PHE A 39 -7.95 -10.49 12.63
N ASP A 40 -7.76 -10.55 13.95
CA ASP A 40 -6.97 -11.60 14.56
C ASP A 40 -7.90 -12.78 14.88
N THR A 41 -7.74 -13.88 14.14
CA THR A 41 -8.59 -15.03 14.29
C THR A 41 -8.41 -15.74 15.63
N LYS A 42 -7.25 -15.57 16.25
CA LYS A 42 -6.97 -16.20 17.55
C LYS A 42 -7.70 -15.50 18.68
N SER A 43 -7.69 -14.19 18.72
CA SER A 43 -8.35 -13.42 19.76
C SER A 43 -9.78 -13.04 19.40
N GLY A 44 -10.16 -13.12 18.15
CA GLY A 44 -11.45 -12.65 17.67
C GLY A 44 -11.59 -11.15 17.64
N GLU A 45 -10.49 -10.43 17.72
CA GLU A 45 -10.49 -8.98 17.81
C GLU A 45 -9.92 -8.33 16.56
N LEU A 46 -10.39 -7.12 16.29
CA LEU A 46 -9.79 -6.26 15.27
C LEU A 46 -8.54 -5.62 15.85
N LYS A 47 -7.42 -5.78 15.16
CA LYS A 47 -6.15 -5.21 15.57
C LYS A 47 -5.61 -4.28 14.50
N SER A 48 -4.70 -3.41 14.89
CA SER A 48 -4.08 -2.47 13.96
C SER A 48 -2.58 -2.70 13.90
N GLY A 49 -2.05 -2.60 12.69
CA GLY A 49 -0.60 -2.57 12.48
C GLY A 49 -0.19 -1.17 12.06
N GLY A 50 1.00 -0.76 12.47
CA GLY A 50 1.54 0.54 12.13
C GLY A 50 2.46 0.48 10.92
N LYS A 51 3.03 1.64 10.60
CA LYS A 51 3.95 1.77 9.45
C LYS A 51 5.12 0.82 9.52
N ARG A 52 5.61 0.55 10.73
CA ARG A 52 6.77 -0.33 10.93
C ARG A 52 6.47 -1.80 10.69
N ASP A 53 5.20 -2.15 10.56
CA ASP A 53 4.78 -3.53 10.30
C ASP A 53 4.55 -3.80 8.82
N ILE A 54 4.70 -2.80 7.97
CA ILE A 54 4.50 -2.92 6.53
C ILE A 54 5.80 -3.33 5.87
N ALA A 55 5.81 -4.53 5.27
CA ALA A 55 6.96 -5.01 4.52
C ALA A 55 7.04 -4.36 3.14
N VAL A 56 5.92 -4.32 2.44
CA VAL A 56 5.82 -3.70 1.12
C VAL A 56 4.42 -3.15 0.93
N TRP A 57 4.31 -2.03 0.22
CA TRP A 57 3.00 -1.58 -0.25
C TRP A 57 3.11 -1.10 -1.69
N GLU A 58 2.04 -1.33 -2.42
CA GLU A 58 1.97 -1.07 -3.84
C GLU A 58 0.82 -0.12 -4.12
N LEU A 59 1.04 0.81 -5.05
CA LEU A 59 0.03 1.77 -5.46
C LEU A 59 -0.25 1.60 -6.94
N ASP A 60 -1.51 1.31 -7.26
CA ASP A 60 -2.01 1.38 -8.61
C ASP A 60 -2.74 2.72 -8.77
N THR A 61 -2.17 3.61 -9.57
CA THR A 61 -2.70 4.97 -9.73
C THR A 61 -3.86 5.06 -10.73
N ASP A 62 -4.20 3.95 -11.36
CA ASP A 62 -5.27 3.91 -12.36
C ASP A 62 -5.90 2.51 -12.37
N TYR A 63 -6.47 2.15 -11.23
CA TYR A 63 -7.03 0.82 -11.03
C TYR A 63 -8.28 0.59 -11.89
N ASP A 64 -8.33 -0.53 -12.58
CA ASP A 64 -9.42 -0.86 -13.51
C ASP A 64 -10.51 -1.73 -12.88
N ASP A 65 -10.49 -1.94 -11.58
CA ASP A 65 -11.42 -2.80 -10.83
C ASP A 65 -11.27 -4.29 -11.14
N ARG A 66 -10.22 -4.68 -11.84
CA ARG A 66 -9.99 -6.09 -12.19
C ARG A 66 -8.67 -6.61 -11.64
N SER A 67 -7.58 -5.99 -12.04
CA SER A 67 -6.25 -6.43 -11.70
C SER A 67 -5.42 -5.29 -11.20
N LEU A 68 -4.66 -5.55 -10.15
CA LEU A 68 -3.73 -4.56 -9.62
C LEU A 68 -2.50 -4.50 -10.51
N TYR A 69 -2.22 -3.32 -11.04
CA TYR A 69 -1.00 -3.03 -11.77
C TYR A 69 -0.18 -2.05 -10.95
N PRO A 70 0.80 -2.52 -10.17
CA PRO A 70 1.57 -1.64 -9.32
C PRO A 70 2.40 -0.67 -10.16
N ARG A 71 2.13 0.60 -10.02
CA ARG A 71 2.89 1.65 -10.69
C ARG A 71 3.94 2.26 -9.78
N GLN A 72 3.72 2.12 -8.47
CA GLN A 72 4.71 2.51 -7.46
C GLN A 72 4.74 1.41 -6.39
N VAL A 73 5.93 1.05 -5.96
CA VAL A 73 6.14 0.01 -4.95
C VAL A 73 7.08 0.55 -3.89
N PHE A 74 6.74 0.34 -2.62
CA PHE A 74 7.47 0.91 -1.49
C PHE A 74 7.78 -0.17 -0.46
N PHE A 75 8.90 -0.02 0.22
CA PHE A 75 9.42 -0.99 1.15
C PHE A 75 9.78 -0.32 2.49
N PRO A 76 8.79 0.05 3.32
CA PRO A 76 9.05 0.80 4.54
C PRO A 76 9.98 0.09 5.52
N MET A 77 9.86 -1.23 5.64
CA MET A 77 10.73 -2.00 6.54
C MET A 77 12.16 -2.08 6.06
N ALA A 78 12.39 -1.86 4.78
CA ALA A 78 13.73 -1.91 4.22
C ALA A 78 14.64 -0.78 4.72
N GLY A 79 14.06 0.25 5.34
CA GLY A 79 14.84 1.29 6.00
C GLY A 79 15.54 0.84 7.27
N LYS A 80 15.24 -0.36 7.76
CA LYS A 80 15.93 -0.94 8.91
C LYS A 80 17.16 -1.70 8.44
N LYS A 81 18.19 -1.67 9.28
CA LYS A 81 19.56 -2.10 8.94
C LYS A 81 19.66 -3.23 7.93
N ASP A 82 19.28 -4.43 8.34
CA ASP A 82 19.57 -5.61 7.51
C ASP A 82 18.61 -5.79 6.35
N GLY A 83 17.35 -5.44 6.56
CA GLY A 83 16.34 -5.57 5.53
C GLY A 83 16.61 -4.66 4.34
N TRP A 84 16.95 -3.40 4.62
CA TRP A 84 17.21 -2.42 3.57
C TRP A 84 18.47 -2.77 2.76
N TYR A 85 19.56 -3.10 3.44
CA TYR A 85 20.79 -3.45 2.74
C TYR A 85 20.63 -4.68 1.87
N LYS A 86 19.94 -5.68 2.36
CA LYS A 86 19.69 -6.91 1.61
C LYS A 86 18.86 -6.63 0.36
N LEU A 87 17.78 -5.89 0.53
CA LEU A 87 16.90 -5.54 -0.57
C LEU A 87 17.59 -4.65 -1.60
N LYS A 88 18.36 -3.68 -1.12
CA LYS A 88 19.13 -2.76 -1.95
C LYS A 88 20.13 -3.50 -2.81
N LYS A 89 20.76 -4.53 -2.26
CA LYS A 89 21.69 -5.40 -3.00
C LYS A 89 21.00 -6.11 -4.15
N ASP A 90 19.79 -6.60 -3.92
CA ASP A 90 19.05 -7.39 -4.89
C ASP A 90 18.53 -6.58 -6.07
N ILE A 91 18.16 -5.32 -5.85
CA ILE A 91 17.49 -4.50 -6.87
C ILE A 91 18.33 -3.34 -7.40
N ARG A 92 19.49 -3.07 -6.83
CA ARG A 92 20.30 -1.91 -7.20
C ARG A 92 20.74 -1.88 -8.66
N ALA A 93 20.80 -3.03 -9.29
CA ALA A 93 21.22 -3.11 -10.69
C ALA A 93 20.24 -2.39 -11.62
N GLU A 94 19.00 -2.24 -11.19
CA GLU A 94 17.94 -1.68 -12.00
C GLU A 94 17.54 -0.27 -11.60
N LEU A 95 17.87 0.16 -10.36
CA LEU A 95 17.48 1.46 -9.84
C LEU A 95 18.68 2.14 -9.22
N ASN A 96 18.77 3.46 -9.36
CA ASN A 96 19.80 4.20 -8.68
C ASN A 96 19.44 4.39 -7.19
N GLU A 97 20.42 4.73 -6.36
CA GLU A 97 20.24 4.83 -4.92
C GLU A 97 19.25 5.90 -4.49
N GLU A 98 19.19 7.01 -5.21
CA GLU A 98 18.24 8.08 -4.88
C GLU A 98 16.80 7.60 -5.02
N LEU A 99 16.51 6.86 -6.09
CA LEU A 99 15.18 6.31 -6.28
C LEU A 99 14.84 5.27 -5.21
N LEU A 100 15.83 4.42 -4.87
CA LEU A 100 15.63 3.42 -3.83
C LEU A 100 15.28 4.08 -2.49
N ASP A 101 15.98 5.15 -2.14
CA ASP A 101 15.71 5.86 -0.89
C ASP A 101 14.32 6.48 -0.86
N LYS A 102 13.81 6.93 -2.01
CA LYS A 102 12.44 7.43 -2.09
C LYS A 102 11.40 6.34 -1.90
N TYR A 103 11.74 5.10 -2.23
CA TYR A 103 10.80 3.99 -2.19
C TYR A 103 10.78 3.23 -0.88
N HIS A 104 11.36 3.74 0.19
CA HIS A 104 11.19 3.10 1.49
C HIS A 104 10.31 3.87 2.45
N GLY A 105 9.49 4.77 1.94
CA GLY A 105 8.58 5.57 2.75
C GLY A 105 7.14 5.06 2.74
N THR A 106 6.29 5.81 3.41
CA THR A 106 4.86 5.56 3.49
C THR A 106 4.04 6.63 2.75
N ARG A 107 4.70 7.49 2.01
CA ARG A 107 4.06 8.45 1.11
C ARG A 107 4.45 8.12 -0.32
N SER A 108 3.48 8.16 -1.20
CA SER A 108 3.73 7.93 -2.62
C SER A 108 4.43 9.13 -3.24
N LEU A 109 4.97 8.91 -4.43
CA LEU A 109 5.36 10.03 -5.28
C LEU A 109 4.09 10.69 -5.82
N PRO A 110 4.12 11.99 -6.10
CA PRO A 110 2.96 12.65 -6.72
C PRO A 110 2.59 12.02 -8.05
N PHE A 111 1.30 11.92 -8.31
CA PHE A 111 0.82 11.32 -9.55
C PHE A 111 -0.44 12.03 -10.04
N GLU A 112 -0.71 11.90 -11.32
CA GLU A 112 -1.93 12.41 -11.91
C GLU A 112 -2.98 11.30 -11.93
N PRO A 113 -4.26 11.61 -11.64
CA PRO A 113 -5.32 10.62 -11.73
C PRO A 113 -5.43 10.10 -13.16
N GLY A 114 -5.61 8.78 -13.29
CA GLY A 114 -5.84 8.16 -14.59
C GLY A 114 -7.30 8.22 -15.00
N ASP A 115 -7.59 7.64 -16.16
CA ASP A 115 -8.92 7.67 -16.75
C ASP A 115 -9.97 6.94 -15.92
N ASN A 116 -9.57 5.92 -15.19
CA ASN A 116 -10.49 5.14 -14.36
C ASN A 116 -10.93 5.87 -13.10
N ARG A 117 -10.28 6.96 -12.73
CA ARG A 117 -10.60 7.76 -11.54
C ARG A 117 -10.70 6.87 -10.30
N CYS A 118 -9.74 5.97 -10.16
CA CYS A 118 -9.74 4.99 -9.11
C CYS A 118 -8.31 4.55 -8.83
N ILE A 119 -7.97 4.43 -7.56
CA ILE A 119 -6.66 3.92 -7.16
C ILE A 119 -6.83 2.71 -6.26
N ALA A 120 -5.79 1.91 -6.17
CA ALA A 120 -5.78 0.77 -5.25
C ALA A 120 -4.45 0.74 -4.51
N VAL A 121 -4.52 0.44 -3.23
CA VAL A 121 -3.35 0.31 -2.36
C VAL A 121 -3.35 -1.11 -1.79
N LYS A 122 -2.28 -1.83 -2.03
CA LYS A 122 -2.09 -3.17 -1.47
C LYS A 122 -0.96 -3.12 -0.47
N ILE A 123 -1.19 -3.65 0.71
CA ILE A 123 -0.18 -3.75 1.76
C ILE A 123 0.12 -5.22 2.01
N VAL A 124 1.39 -5.55 2.13
CA VAL A 124 1.83 -6.86 2.65
C VAL A 124 2.57 -6.57 3.94
N ASP A 125 2.10 -7.15 5.05
CA ASP A 125 2.71 -6.92 6.34
C ASP A 125 3.91 -7.84 6.58
N ASN A 126 4.55 -7.65 7.73
CA ASN A 126 5.76 -8.43 8.09
C ASN A 126 5.47 -9.91 8.35
N ARG A 127 4.20 -10.31 8.37
CA ARG A 127 3.79 -11.73 8.48
C ARG A 127 3.41 -12.31 7.13
N GLY A 128 3.43 -11.50 6.07
CA GLY A 128 3.03 -11.92 4.73
C GLY A 128 1.54 -11.82 4.46
N ILE A 129 0.77 -11.20 5.34
CA ILE A 129 -0.67 -11.03 5.13
C ILE A 129 -0.91 -9.84 4.23
N GLU A 130 -1.74 -10.03 3.21
CA GLU A 130 -2.07 -9.01 2.24
C GLU A 130 -3.39 -8.32 2.58
N SER A 131 -3.45 -7.03 2.29
CA SER A 131 -4.68 -6.26 2.42
C SER A 131 -4.78 -5.28 1.25
N LEU A 132 -6.00 -4.98 0.85
CA LEU A 132 -6.26 -4.15 -0.34
C LEU A 132 -7.31 -3.11 -0.01
N LYS A 133 -7.04 -1.88 -0.44
CA LYS A 133 -8.01 -0.78 -0.36
C LYS A 133 -8.17 -0.15 -1.74
N VAL A 134 -9.41 -0.03 -2.17
CA VAL A 134 -9.75 0.68 -3.41
C VAL A 134 -10.36 2.01 -3.04
N VAL A 135 -9.86 3.08 -3.64
CA VAL A 135 -10.34 4.44 -3.37
C VAL A 135 -10.82 5.07 -4.68
N ARG A 136 -12.07 5.45 -4.71
CA ARG A 136 -12.63 6.20 -5.84
C ARG A 136 -12.28 7.66 -5.69
N LEU A 137 -11.91 8.30 -6.79
CA LEU A 137 -11.42 9.67 -6.79
C LEU A 137 -12.50 10.70 -7.16
N ASP A 138 -13.72 10.29 -7.25
CA ASP A 138 -14.83 11.18 -7.61
C ASP A 138 -15.30 12.04 -6.44
#